data_32ef01c2d02446f256c95db40f16b89d
#
_entry.id   32ef01c2d02446f256c95db40f16b89d
#
_cell.length_a   1.000
_cell.length_b   1.000
_cell.length_c   1.000
_cell.angle_alpha   90.00
_cell.angle_beta   90.00
_cell.angle_gamma   90.00
#
_symmetry.space_group_name_H-M   'P 1'
#
loop_
_entity.id
_entity.type
_entity.pdbx_description
1 polymer ?
#
loop_
_entity_poly.entity_id
_entity_poly.type
_entity_poly.pdbx_seq_one_letter_code
_entity_poly.pdbx_strand_id
1 'polypeptide(L)'
;MHSIQGLRLEMSASAASRKEFWFRLNQNKLTPVGAFLIILILVVCLITPLLPLIDPDETDLAVRLETPFNVRHWLGTDELGRDLLSRLLWGTRVSLAVGFAATFAAALIGSTIGLVSGYFGGRIDSLLMRLI
;
A
#
# COMPACT_ATOMS: atom_id res chain seq x y z
N MET A 1 21.98 -39.40 12.98
CA MET A 1 20.51 -39.67 12.95
C MET A 1 19.68 -38.58 13.64
N HIS A 2 20.24 -37.74 14.51
CA HIS A 2 19.56 -36.64 15.22
C HIS A 2 19.21 -35.42 14.34
N SER A 3 19.97 -35.15 13.26
CA SER A 3 19.82 -33.94 12.44
C SER A 3 18.53 -33.92 11.57
N ILE A 4 18.08 -35.10 11.13
CA ILE A 4 16.91 -35.19 10.23
C ILE A 4 15.59 -35.03 11.01
N GLN A 5 15.55 -35.42 12.28
CA GLN A 5 14.36 -35.24 13.11
C GLN A 5 14.16 -33.77 13.50
N GLY A 6 15.22 -33.01 13.73
CA GLY A 6 15.13 -31.58 14.00
C GLY A 6 14.54 -30.79 12.82
N LEU A 7 15.01 -31.05 11.61
CA LEU A 7 14.50 -30.43 10.40
C LEU A 7 13.03 -30.75 10.12
N ARG A 8 12.59 -31.98 10.42
CA ARG A 8 11.17 -32.37 10.29
C ARG A 8 10.26 -31.65 11.27
N LEU A 9 10.72 -31.43 12.50
CA LEU A 9 9.96 -30.70 13.52
C LEU A 9 9.84 -29.22 13.18
N GLU A 10 10.91 -28.59 12.67
CA GLU A 10 10.88 -27.19 12.25
C GLU A 10 9.99 -26.97 11.02
N MET A 11 10.05 -27.88 10.04
CA MET A 11 9.16 -27.81 8.86
C MET A 11 7.69 -28.04 9.24
N SER A 12 7.42 -28.93 10.19
CA SER A 12 6.09 -29.19 10.74
C SER A 12 5.53 -27.99 11.52
N ALA A 13 6.37 -27.33 12.33
CA ALA A 13 6.00 -26.13 13.09
C ALA A 13 5.70 -24.94 12.16
N SER A 14 6.50 -24.76 11.11
CA SER A 14 6.29 -23.69 10.14
C SER A 14 5.03 -23.90 9.27
N ALA A 15 4.71 -25.17 8.95
CA ALA A 15 3.51 -25.52 8.20
C ALA A 15 2.24 -25.40 9.08
N ALA A 16 2.32 -25.72 10.36
CA ALA A 16 1.24 -25.54 11.33
C ALA A 16 0.96 -24.05 11.56
N SER A 17 2.00 -23.24 11.74
CA SER A 17 1.90 -21.79 11.88
C SER A 17 1.23 -21.13 10.68
N ARG A 18 1.54 -21.58 9.45
CA ARG A 18 0.93 -21.09 8.22
C ARG A 18 -0.55 -21.44 8.12
N LYS A 19 -0.95 -22.64 8.51
CA LYS A 19 -2.35 -23.07 8.54
C LYS A 19 -3.15 -22.31 9.59
N GLU A 20 -2.59 -22.10 10.78
CA GLU A 20 -3.22 -21.30 11.82
C GLU A 20 -3.37 -19.83 11.42
N PHE A 21 -2.38 -19.27 10.74
CA PHE A 21 -2.44 -17.91 10.20
C PHE A 21 -3.58 -17.76 9.18
N TRP A 22 -3.69 -18.68 8.22
CA TRP A 22 -4.78 -18.70 7.25
C TRP A 22 -6.15 -18.95 7.90
N PHE A 23 -6.21 -19.79 8.92
CA PHE A 23 -7.44 -20.05 9.64
C PHE A 23 -7.91 -18.82 10.43
N ARG A 24 -7.00 -18.12 11.10
CA ARG A 24 -7.30 -16.85 11.81
C ARG A 24 -7.67 -15.71 10.86
N LEU A 25 -7.03 -15.62 9.71
CA LEU A 25 -7.38 -14.67 8.66
C LEU A 25 -8.80 -14.87 8.13
N ASN A 26 -9.25 -16.13 8.06
CA ASN A 26 -10.56 -16.47 7.51
C ASN A 26 -11.69 -16.42 8.56
N GLN A 27 -11.37 -16.31 9.84
CA GLN A 27 -12.38 -16.16 10.90
C GLN A 27 -13.08 -14.80 10.87
N ASN A 28 -12.40 -13.75 10.44
CA ASN A 28 -12.99 -12.42 10.25
C ASN A 28 -13.30 -12.18 8.78
N LYS A 29 -14.58 -12.15 8.44
CA LYS A 29 -15.06 -11.91 7.06
C LYS A 29 -14.56 -10.58 6.47
N LEU A 30 -14.15 -9.63 7.31
CA LEU A 30 -13.61 -8.33 6.89
C LEU A 30 -12.13 -8.41 6.42
N THR A 31 -11.37 -9.38 6.94
CA THR A 31 -9.94 -9.52 6.58
C THR A 31 -9.71 -9.84 5.10
N PRO A 32 -10.40 -10.84 4.49
CA PRO A 32 -10.23 -11.10 3.06
C PRO A 32 -10.72 -9.94 2.19
N VAL A 33 -11.74 -9.20 2.62
CA VAL A 33 -12.21 -8.01 1.90
C VAL A 33 -11.15 -6.91 1.92
N GLY A 34 -10.54 -6.63 3.07
CA GLY A 34 -9.45 -5.66 3.17
C GLY A 34 -8.22 -6.06 2.34
N ALA A 35 -7.82 -7.34 2.43
CA ALA A 35 -6.72 -7.87 1.62
C ALA A 35 -7.01 -7.77 0.10
N PHE A 36 -8.23 -8.09 -0.31
CA PHE A 36 -8.65 -7.97 -1.70
C PHE A 36 -8.57 -6.52 -2.20
N LEU A 37 -9.05 -5.55 -1.41
CA LEU A 37 -8.99 -4.13 -1.77
C LEU A 37 -7.55 -3.64 -1.90
N ILE A 38 -6.67 -4.03 -1.00
CA ILE A 38 -5.25 -3.66 -1.07
C ILE A 38 -4.60 -4.24 -2.32
N ILE A 39 -4.83 -5.53 -2.60
CA ILE A 39 -4.30 -6.19 -3.79
C ILE A 39 -4.85 -5.53 -5.05
N LEU A 40 -6.14 -5.22 -5.09
CA LEU A 40 -6.78 -4.53 -6.22
C LEU A 40 -6.10 -3.18 -6.51
N ILE A 41 -5.88 -2.36 -5.48
CA ILE A 41 -5.23 -1.05 -5.63
C ILE A 41 -3.80 -1.22 -6.13
N LEU A 42 -3.04 -2.19 -5.59
CA LEU A 42 -1.68 -2.47 -6.04
C LEU A 42 -1.63 -2.94 -7.51
N VAL A 43 -2.54 -3.82 -7.90
CA VAL A 43 -2.66 -4.30 -9.28
C VAL A 43 -3.00 -3.16 -10.23
N VAL A 44 -3.96 -2.31 -9.89
CA VAL A 44 -4.31 -1.12 -10.68
C VAL A 44 -3.09 -0.21 -10.83
N CYS A 45 -2.36 0.07 -9.74
CA CYS A 45 -1.16 0.89 -9.75
C CYS A 45 -0.06 0.34 -10.68
N LEU A 46 0.13 -0.99 -10.70
CA LEU A 46 1.12 -1.65 -11.55
C LEU A 46 0.71 -1.69 -13.03
N ILE A 47 -0.57 -1.86 -13.31
CA ILE A 47 -1.09 -1.96 -14.68
C ILE A 47 -1.22 -0.58 -15.33
N THR A 48 -1.44 0.50 -14.56
CA THR A 48 -1.62 1.86 -15.07
C THR A 48 -0.63 2.26 -16.18
N PRO A 49 0.71 2.04 -16.08
CA PRO A 49 1.65 2.45 -17.12
C PRO A 49 1.59 1.57 -18.39
N LEU A 50 0.93 0.41 -18.33
CA LEU A 50 0.76 -0.49 -19.48
C LEU A 50 -0.54 -0.20 -20.27
N LEU A 51 -1.45 0.56 -19.68
CA LEU A 51 -2.69 0.95 -20.32
C LEU A 51 -2.43 2.09 -21.32
N PRO A 52 -3.03 2.04 -22.51
CA PRO A 52 -2.97 3.13 -23.49
C PRO A 52 -3.92 4.27 -23.04
N LEU A 53 -3.59 4.90 -21.93
CA LEU A 53 -4.36 6.01 -21.36
C LEU A 53 -3.96 7.32 -22.04
N ILE A 54 -4.91 8.24 -22.10
CA ILE A 54 -4.65 9.64 -22.48
C ILE A 54 -3.72 10.24 -21.41
N ASP A 55 -2.82 11.11 -21.82
CA ASP A 55 -1.92 11.80 -20.89
C ASP A 55 -2.78 12.53 -19.82
N PRO A 56 -2.54 12.29 -18.53
CA PRO A 56 -3.33 12.90 -17.45
C PRO A 56 -3.22 14.43 -17.40
N ASP A 57 -2.19 15.00 -18.02
CA ASP A 57 -1.96 16.44 -18.09
C ASP A 57 -2.37 17.06 -19.42
N GLU A 58 -2.78 16.26 -20.40
CA GLU A 58 -3.30 16.77 -21.68
C GLU A 58 -4.61 17.54 -21.46
N THR A 59 -4.61 18.80 -21.88
CA THR A 59 -5.75 19.70 -21.75
C THR A 59 -6.41 19.94 -23.11
N ASP A 60 -7.70 19.64 -23.21
CA ASP A 60 -8.50 19.94 -24.39
C ASP A 60 -9.77 20.68 -23.99
N LEU A 61 -9.76 21.99 -24.17
CA LEU A 61 -10.89 22.86 -23.81
C LEU A 61 -12.15 22.61 -24.67
N ALA A 62 -12.02 21.92 -25.80
CA ALA A 62 -13.16 21.59 -26.66
C ALA A 62 -14.06 20.51 -26.04
N VAL A 63 -13.47 19.63 -25.19
CA VAL A 63 -14.18 18.53 -24.51
C VAL A 63 -14.34 18.79 -23.00
N ARG A 64 -14.37 20.05 -22.61
CA ARG A 64 -14.53 20.47 -21.23
C ARG A 64 -15.86 20.00 -20.63
N LEU A 65 -15.80 19.43 -19.40
CA LEU A 65 -16.98 18.96 -18.65
C LEU A 65 -17.84 17.96 -19.42
N GLU A 66 -17.20 17.10 -20.22
CA GLU A 66 -17.92 16.00 -20.84
C GLU A 66 -18.47 15.04 -19.79
N THR A 67 -19.69 14.54 -20.07
CA THR A 67 -20.36 13.59 -19.18
C THR A 67 -19.66 12.22 -19.21
N PRO A 68 -19.71 11.47 -18.10
CA PRO A 68 -19.21 10.09 -18.05
C PRO A 68 -19.86 9.19 -19.11
N PHE A 69 -19.15 8.08 -19.44
CA PHE A 69 -19.54 7.07 -20.42
C PHE A 69 -19.49 7.52 -21.89
N ASN A 70 -18.66 8.52 -22.19
CA ASN A 70 -18.29 8.82 -23.56
C ASN A 70 -17.27 7.84 -24.11
N VAL A 71 -17.25 7.63 -25.45
CA VAL A 71 -16.34 6.65 -26.11
C VAL A 71 -14.86 6.95 -25.88
N ARG A 72 -14.50 8.22 -25.70
CA ARG A 72 -13.13 8.67 -25.43
C ARG A 72 -12.84 8.86 -23.95
N HIS A 73 -13.80 9.33 -23.15
CA HIS A 73 -13.65 9.69 -21.75
C HIS A 73 -14.62 8.91 -20.88
N TRP A 74 -14.18 7.76 -20.38
CA TRP A 74 -15.02 6.83 -19.61
C TRP A 74 -15.61 7.44 -18.33
N LEU A 75 -14.85 8.26 -17.63
CA LEU A 75 -15.30 8.99 -16.45
C LEU A 75 -15.61 10.48 -16.74
N GLY A 76 -15.56 10.88 -18.02
CA GLY A 76 -15.71 12.27 -18.40
C GLY A 76 -14.43 13.08 -18.23
N THR A 77 -14.57 14.40 -18.37
CA THR A 77 -13.45 15.34 -18.31
C THR A 77 -13.66 16.40 -17.21
N ASP A 78 -12.56 16.99 -16.75
CA ASP A 78 -12.59 18.08 -15.78
C ASP A 78 -12.85 19.47 -16.43
N GLU A 79 -12.72 20.52 -15.62
CA GLU A 79 -12.88 21.90 -16.08
C GLU A 79 -11.85 22.33 -17.13
N LEU A 80 -10.77 21.62 -17.26
CA LEU A 80 -9.70 21.87 -18.23
C LEU A 80 -9.73 20.88 -19.42
N GLY A 81 -10.76 20.02 -19.48
CA GLY A 81 -10.90 18.99 -20.51
C GLY A 81 -9.94 17.79 -20.33
N ARG A 82 -9.37 17.60 -19.16
CA ARG A 82 -8.48 16.48 -18.87
C ARG A 82 -9.26 15.22 -18.54
N ASP A 83 -8.78 14.07 -18.98
CA ASP A 83 -9.43 12.78 -18.72
C ASP A 83 -9.39 12.40 -17.23
N LEU A 84 -10.57 12.27 -16.62
CA LEU A 84 -10.69 11.94 -15.19
C LEU A 84 -10.20 10.54 -14.85
N LEU A 85 -10.38 9.57 -15.76
CA LEU A 85 -9.92 8.20 -15.54
C LEU A 85 -8.40 8.13 -15.49
N SER A 86 -7.72 8.74 -16.45
CA SER A 86 -6.26 8.81 -16.49
C SER A 86 -5.70 9.48 -15.24
N ARG A 87 -6.28 10.60 -14.84
CA ARG A 87 -5.86 11.33 -13.64
C ARG A 87 -6.04 10.52 -12.35
N LEU A 88 -7.16 9.79 -12.23
CA LEU A 88 -7.43 8.93 -11.08
C LEU A 88 -6.39 7.79 -10.98
N LEU A 89 -6.12 7.12 -12.09
CA LEU A 89 -5.19 6.00 -12.13
C LEU A 89 -3.74 6.44 -11.87
N TRP A 90 -3.28 7.50 -12.50
CA TRP A 90 -1.96 8.06 -12.26
C TRP A 90 -1.82 8.66 -10.85
N GLY A 91 -2.87 9.36 -10.37
CA GLY A 91 -2.93 9.90 -9.01
C GLY A 91 -2.83 8.82 -7.93
N THR A 92 -3.44 7.64 -8.15
CA THR A 92 -3.31 6.49 -7.24
C THR A 92 -1.85 6.06 -7.10
N ARG A 93 -1.09 6.04 -8.18
CA ARG A 93 0.33 5.68 -8.19
C ARG A 93 1.17 6.68 -7.40
N VAL A 94 0.94 7.98 -7.62
CA VAL A 94 1.63 9.04 -6.88
C VAL A 94 1.30 8.96 -5.39
N SER A 95 0.03 8.79 -5.05
CA SER A 95 -0.42 8.67 -3.65
C SER A 95 0.21 7.48 -2.94
N LEU A 96 0.30 6.32 -3.60
CA LEU A 96 0.97 5.15 -3.04
C LEU A 96 2.47 5.40 -2.85
N ALA A 97 3.15 5.98 -3.83
CA ALA A 97 4.58 6.28 -3.73
C ALA A 97 4.89 7.22 -2.57
N VAL A 98 4.11 8.30 -2.41
CA VAL A 98 4.24 9.25 -1.30
C VAL A 98 3.93 8.58 0.03
N GLY A 99 2.84 7.79 0.10
CA GLY A 99 2.46 7.05 1.31
C GLY A 99 3.55 6.07 1.75
N PHE A 100 4.13 5.31 0.82
CA PHE A 100 5.25 4.41 1.12
C PHE A 100 6.49 5.18 1.59
N ALA A 101 6.86 6.26 0.90
CA ALA A 101 8.02 7.06 1.27
C ALA A 101 7.87 7.67 2.68
N ALA A 102 6.69 8.22 2.98
CA ALA A 102 6.39 8.79 4.29
C ALA A 102 6.42 7.73 5.40
N THR A 103 5.79 6.56 5.17
CA THR A 103 5.76 5.47 6.14
C THR A 103 7.17 4.90 6.38
N PHE A 104 7.96 4.75 5.32
CA PHE A 104 9.33 4.26 5.42
C PHE A 104 10.22 5.25 6.19
N ALA A 105 10.12 6.54 5.91
CA ALA A 105 10.82 7.57 6.65
C ALA A 105 10.43 7.58 8.14
N ALA A 106 9.13 7.52 8.43
CA ALA A 106 8.63 7.45 9.80
C ALA A 106 9.12 6.19 10.54
N ALA A 107 9.15 5.04 9.86
CA ALA A 107 9.65 3.79 10.43
C ALA A 107 11.16 3.87 10.73
N LEU A 108 11.96 4.45 9.84
CA LEU A 108 13.40 4.65 10.07
C LEU A 108 13.65 5.58 11.25
N ILE A 109 12.97 6.71 11.30
CA ILE A 109 13.14 7.68 12.40
C ILE A 109 12.66 7.06 13.72
N GLY A 110 11.47 6.48 13.75
CA GLY A 110 10.91 5.85 14.94
C GLY A 110 11.74 4.67 15.44
N SER A 111 12.24 3.81 14.55
CA SER A 111 13.11 2.70 14.94
C SER A 111 14.46 3.16 15.47
N THR A 112 15.08 4.17 14.87
CA THR A 112 16.34 4.73 15.38
C THR A 112 16.17 5.37 16.76
N ILE A 113 15.11 6.16 16.95
CA ILE A 113 14.79 6.75 18.25
C ILE A 113 14.52 5.64 19.29
N GLY A 114 13.71 4.65 18.94
CA GLY A 114 13.40 3.52 19.82
C GLY A 114 14.63 2.69 20.20
N LEU A 115 15.54 2.42 19.26
CA LEU A 115 16.79 1.72 19.53
C LEU A 115 17.73 2.52 20.45
N VAL A 116 17.87 3.83 20.18
CA VAL A 116 18.69 4.71 21.01
C VAL A 116 18.11 4.81 22.43
N SER A 117 16.80 5.02 22.55
CA SER A 117 16.10 5.07 23.84
C SER A 117 16.25 3.75 24.62
N GLY A 118 16.06 2.61 23.95
CA GLY A 118 16.22 1.30 24.56
C GLY A 118 17.66 0.96 24.97
N TYR A 119 18.65 1.42 24.20
CA TYR A 119 20.06 1.15 24.50
C TYR A 119 20.58 2.00 25.65
N PHE A 120 20.28 3.28 25.69
CA PHE A 120 20.77 4.20 26.72
C PHE A 120 19.94 4.19 28.01
N GLY A 121 18.64 3.81 27.92
CA GLY A 121 17.75 3.69 29.09
C GLY A 121 17.61 4.94 29.96
N GLY A 122 16.93 4.82 31.09
CA GLY A 122 16.93 5.80 32.17
C GLY A 122 16.45 7.22 31.80
N ARG A 123 17.31 8.23 31.92
CA ARG A 123 16.96 9.65 31.76
C ARG A 123 16.66 10.02 30.30
N ILE A 124 17.27 9.37 29.33
CA ILE A 124 17.08 9.64 27.90
C ILE A 124 15.70 9.12 27.45
N ASP A 125 15.32 7.94 27.91
CA ASP A 125 14.01 7.37 27.66
C ASP A 125 12.89 8.26 28.23
N SER A 126 13.07 8.74 29.48
CA SER A 126 12.10 9.65 30.14
C SER A 126 11.97 11.02 29.45
N LEU A 127 13.03 11.50 28.80
CA LEU A 127 13.05 12.77 28.07
C LEU A 127 12.39 12.63 26.71
N LEU A 128 12.68 11.55 25.98
CA LEU A 128 12.09 11.23 24.68
C LEU A 128 10.58 10.93 24.79
N MET A 129 10.17 10.19 25.84
CA MET A 129 8.76 9.90 26.10
C MET A 129 7.94 11.14 26.50
N ARG A 130 8.58 12.25 26.90
CA ARG A 130 7.88 13.53 27.18
C ARG A 130 7.76 14.43 25.97
N LEU A 131 8.50 14.12 24.89
CA LEU A 131 8.58 14.96 23.68
C LEU A 131 7.72 14.42 22.55
N ILE A 132 7.33 13.12 22.63
CA ILE A 132 6.44 12.40 21.71
C ILE A 132 5.04 12.31 22.30
#